data_ac076d448edd45354230b83174eb25ee
#
_entry.id   ac076d448edd45354230b83174eb25ee
#
_cell.length_a   1.000
_cell.length_b   1.000
_cell.length_c   1.000
_cell.angle_alpha   90.00
_cell.angle_beta   90.00
_cell.angle_gamma   90.00
#
_symmetry.space_group_name_H-M   'P 1'
#
loop_
_entity.id
_entity.type
_entity.pdbx_description
1 polymer ?
#
loop_
_entity_poly.entity_id
_entity_poly.type
_entity_poly.pdbx_seq_one_letter_code
_entity_poly.pdbx_strand_id
1 'polypeptide(L)'
;GSIRQPAAFCGVIGLKPTYSRVSRYGLIAYASSFDQIGPIANNIEDIALVLEVIAGKDRNDSTSSSLEVPDYSKLNFNKSSKKIAYISECINHKGLDPEIKQNFLLKINELKNQGFLVEPISFPLLDYLVATYYVLSTAEASSNLARFDGINYGYRESNVKDLNEAYILSRNTGFGEEVKRRIMLGTFVLSSGYHDAYFTKAQKIRRKIKNMVEEIFRSFD
;
A
#
# COMPACT_ATOMS: atom_id res chain seq x y z
N GLY A 1 -0.83 -2.86 -2.62
CA GLY A 1 -1.57 -3.69 -3.52
C GLY A 1 -2.28 -3.00 -4.66
N SER A 2 -3.13 -2.01 -4.39
CA SER A 2 -4.10 -1.50 -5.40
C SER A 2 -3.52 -0.73 -6.60
N ILE A 3 -2.24 -0.45 -6.63
CA ILE A 3 -1.54 0.10 -7.81
C ILE A 3 -0.78 -1.02 -8.53
N ARG A 4 0.12 -1.69 -7.84
CA ARG A 4 1.04 -2.66 -8.44
C ARG A 4 0.36 -3.95 -8.87
N GLN A 5 -0.55 -4.48 -8.08
CA GLN A 5 -1.23 -5.74 -8.39
C GLN A 5 -2.15 -5.62 -9.62
N PRO A 6 -3.08 -4.64 -9.72
CA PRO A 6 -3.87 -4.49 -10.93
C PRO A 6 -3.03 -4.16 -12.16
N ALA A 7 -1.95 -3.39 -12.03
CA ALA A 7 -1.03 -3.14 -13.12
C ALA A 7 -0.40 -4.45 -13.63
N ALA A 8 0.06 -5.33 -12.72
CA ALA A 8 0.60 -6.63 -13.09
C ALA A 8 -0.44 -7.52 -13.80
N PHE A 9 -1.69 -7.55 -13.35
CA PHE A 9 -2.76 -8.29 -14.02
C PHE A 9 -3.11 -7.77 -15.42
N CYS A 10 -2.90 -6.46 -15.63
CA CYS A 10 -3.14 -5.82 -16.93
C CYS A 10 -1.90 -5.80 -17.84
N GLY A 11 -0.75 -6.35 -17.41
CA GLY A 11 0.49 -6.35 -18.19
C GLY A 11 1.08 -4.95 -18.39
N VAL A 12 0.87 -4.03 -17.45
CA VAL A 12 1.38 -2.65 -17.48
C VAL A 12 2.21 -2.34 -16.24
N ILE A 13 2.90 -1.20 -16.23
CA ILE A 13 3.76 -0.77 -15.11
C ILE A 13 2.95 0.07 -14.13
N GLY A 14 2.99 -0.29 -12.85
CA GLY A 14 2.39 0.48 -11.77
C GLY A 14 3.42 0.89 -10.73
N LEU A 15 3.56 2.18 -10.48
CA LEU A 15 4.48 2.72 -9.47
C LEU A 15 3.74 3.16 -8.22
N LYS A 16 4.10 2.57 -7.07
CA LYS A 16 3.74 3.11 -5.77
C LYS A 16 4.85 4.04 -5.28
N PRO A 17 4.64 5.36 -5.29
CA PRO A 17 5.66 6.29 -4.81
C PRO A 17 5.86 6.19 -3.28
N THR A 18 6.86 6.86 -2.76
CA THR A 18 7.05 7.03 -1.32
C THR A 18 5.84 7.77 -0.72
N TYR A 19 5.43 7.35 0.48
CA TYR A 19 4.34 8.00 1.21
C TYR A 19 4.61 9.51 1.33
N SER A 20 3.57 10.31 1.20
CA SER A 20 3.61 11.77 1.16
C SER A 20 4.19 12.41 -0.12
N ARG A 21 4.68 11.63 -1.08
CA ARG A 21 5.25 12.18 -2.31
C ARG A 21 4.19 12.77 -3.25
N VAL A 22 3.02 12.17 -3.27
CA VAL A 22 1.82 12.63 -4.01
C VAL A 22 0.75 13.02 -3.01
N SER A 23 0.10 14.15 -3.23
CA SER A 23 -1.03 14.61 -2.41
C SER A 23 -2.18 13.63 -2.44
N ARG A 24 -2.86 13.48 -1.30
CA ARG A 24 -4.08 12.68 -1.17
C ARG A 24 -5.34 13.53 -1.03
N TYR A 25 -5.21 14.86 -1.25
CA TYR A 25 -6.35 15.74 -1.23
C TYR A 25 -7.39 15.32 -2.28
N GLY A 26 -8.65 15.24 -1.89
CA GLY A 26 -9.75 14.76 -2.73
C GLY A 26 -9.93 13.23 -2.73
N LEU A 27 -9.01 12.46 -2.12
CA LEU A 27 -9.16 11.02 -1.95
C LEU A 27 -10.08 10.72 -0.76
N ILE A 28 -11.04 9.82 -0.96
CA ILE A 28 -11.82 9.25 0.16
C ILE A 28 -10.88 8.38 1.00
N ALA A 29 -10.68 8.77 2.26
CA ALA A 29 -9.76 8.07 3.15
C ALA A 29 -10.30 6.68 3.51
N TYR A 30 -9.54 5.63 3.13
CA TYR A 30 -9.74 4.27 3.61
C TYR A 30 -8.85 3.99 4.83
N ALA A 31 -7.55 4.02 4.64
CA ALA A 31 -6.57 3.86 5.71
C ALA A 31 -5.48 4.94 5.55
N SER A 32 -5.62 6.04 6.29
CA SER A 32 -4.84 7.28 6.07
C SER A 32 -3.33 7.09 6.13
N SER A 33 -2.85 6.10 6.91
CA SER A 33 -1.42 5.77 6.97
C SER A 33 -0.92 4.86 5.84
N PHE A 34 -1.82 4.38 4.97
CA PHE A 34 -1.54 3.47 3.85
C PHE A 34 -1.98 4.01 2.50
N ASP A 35 -2.99 4.89 2.46
CA ASP A 35 -3.55 5.40 1.21
C ASP A 35 -2.48 6.06 0.35
N GLN A 36 -2.45 5.70 -0.93
CA GLN A 36 -1.46 6.13 -1.89
C GLN A 36 -2.07 6.34 -3.26
N ILE A 37 -1.61 7.38 -3.94
CA ILE A 37 -1.86 7.64 -5.35
C ILE A 37 -0.56 7.38 -6.10
N GLY A 38 -0.63 6.75 -7.27
CA GLY A 38 0.53 6.49 -8.09
C GLY A 38 0.16 6.21 -9.54
N PRO A 39 1.08 6.48 -10.49
CA PRO A 39 0.84 6.33 -11.90
C PRO A 39 0.83 4.87 -12.35
N ILE A 40 0.08 4.60 -13.44
CA ILE A 40 0.08 3.36 -14.20
C ILE A 40 0.27 3.73 -15.66
N ALA A 41 1.22 3.11 -16.36
CA ALA A 41 1.51 3.36 -17.77
C ALA A 41 2.15 2.14 -18.46
N ASN A 42 2.34 2.21 -19.78
CA ASN A 42 2.93 1.13 -20.56
C ASN A 42 4.47 1.10 -20.52
N ASN A 43 5.12 2.20 -20.16
CA ASN A 43 6.57 2.32 -20.10
C ASN A 43 7.01 3.13 -18.88
N ILE A 44 8.30 3.11 -18.57
CA ILE A 44 8.87 3.80 -17.39
C ILE A 44 8.97 5.30 -17.62
N GLU A 45 9.18 5.72 -18.84
CA GLU A 45 9.28 7.13 -19.24
C GLU A 45 7.97 7.88 -18.94
N ASP A 46 6.84 7.30 -19.32
CA ASP A 46 5.52 7.87 -19.00
C ASP A 46 5.24 7.86 -17.48
N ILE A 47 5.65 6.82 -16.76
CA ILE A 47 5.59 6.77 -15.29
C ILE A 47 6.38 7.93 -14.67
N ALA A 48 7.58 8.19 -15.18
CA ALA A 48 8.45 9.27 -14.69
C ALA A 48 7.80 10.64 -14.93
N LEU A 49 7.31 10.89 -16.15
CA LEU A 49 6.64 12.14 -16.50
C LEU A 49 5.39 12.40 -15.66
N VAL A 50 4.52 11.39 -15.51
CA VAL A 50 3.31 11.55 -14.69
C VAL A 50 3.68 11.76 -13.23
N LEU A 51 4.65 11.02 -12.69
CA LEU A 51 5.08 11.21 -11.31
C LEU A 51 5.64 12.62 -11.07
N GLU A 52 6.41 13.16 -12.02
CA GLU A 52 6.95 14.52 -11.94
C GLU A 52 5.84 15.58 -11.81
N VAL A 53 4.76 15.40 -12.56
CA VAL A 53 3.63 16.32 -12.55
C VAL A 53 2.80 16.24 -11.27
N ILE A 54 2.55 15.01 -10.74
CA ILE A 54 1.65 14.82 -9.60
C ILE A 54 2.35 14.85 -8.24
N ALA A 55 3.69 14.77 -8.21
CA ALA A 55 4.47 14.84 -6.97
C ALA A 55 4.64 16.27 -6.47
N GLY A 56 4.88 16.43 -5.17
CA GLY A 56 5.24 17.69 -4.57
C GLY A 56 4.32 18.14 -3.44
N LYS A 57 4.60 19.35 -2.93
CA LYS A 57 3.86 19.93 -1.81
C LYS A 57 2.49 20.42 -2.25
N ASP A 58 1.46 19.98 -1.52
CA ASP A 58 0.10 20.50 -1.65
C ASP A 58 -0.31 21.19 -0.32
N ARG A 59 -0.79 22.42 -0.42
CA ARG A 59 -1.29 23.19 0.75
C ARG A 59 -2.52 22.56 1.40
N ASN A 60 -3.29 21.78 0.63
CA ASN A 60 -4.51 21.13 1.09
C ASN A 60 -4.26 19.75 1.70
N ASP A 61 -3.04 19.21 1.60
CA ASP A 61 -2.62 17.98 2.26
C ASP A 61 -1.40 18.23 3.15
N SER A 62 -1.65 18.37 4.46
CA SER A 62 -0.60 18.62 5.45
C SER A 62 0.45 17.50 5.53
N THR A 63 0.13 16.31 5.02
CA THR A 63 1.06 15.16 4.98
C THR A 63 1.94 15.16 3.74
N SER A 64 1.67 16.01 2.73
CA SER A 64 2.48 16.07 1.51
C SER A 64 3.90 16.60 1.80
N SER A 65 4.90 15.95 1.19
CA SER A 65 6.32 16.27 1.39
C SER A 65 6.68 17.62 0.75
N SER A 66 7.50 18.41 1.46
CA SER A 66 8.09 19.64 0.94
C SER A 66 9.41 19.43 0.18
N LEU A 67 9.87 18.18 0.07
CA LEU A 67 11.08 17.88 -0.70
C LEU A 67 10.87 18.21 -2.17
N GLU A 68 11.89 18.81 -2.78
CA GLU A 68 11.90 19.13 -4.19
C GLU A 68 11.58 17.91 -5.05
N VAL A 69 10.88 18.13 -6.16
CA VAL A 69 10.57 17.10 -7.15
C VAL A 69 11.72 17.07 -8.16
N PRO A 70 12.53 16.01 -8.17
CA PRO A 70 13.58 15.90 -9.19
C PRO A 70 12.96 15.64 -10.57
N ASP A 71 13.72 15.96 -11.60
CA ASP A 71 13.42 15.54 -12.97
C ASP A 71 13.65 14.01 -13.07
N TYR A 72 12.57 13.25 -12.88
CA TYR A 72 12.64 11.79 -12.90
C TYR A 72 12.98 11.25 -14.30
N SER A 73 12.70 12.01 -15.36
CA SER A 73 13.03 11.61 -16.74
C SER A 73 14.53 11.65 -17.03
N LYS A 74 15.30 12.44 -16.27
CA LYS A 74 16.74 12.61 -16.43
C LYS A 74 17.58 11.83 -15.41
N LEU A 75 16.97 10.97 -14.59
CA LEU A 75 17.72 10.17 -13.63
C LEU A 75 18.66 9.19 -14.35
N ASN A 76 19.94 9.44 -14.26
CA ASN A 76 20.98 8.56 -14.78
C ASN A 76 21.19 7.39 -13.84
N PHE A 77 20.95 6.19 -14.32
CA PHE A 77 21.25 4.96 -13.60
C PHE A 77 22.72 4.57 -13.80
N ASN A 78 23.53 4.79 -12.78
CA ASN A 78 24.92 4.29 -12.80
C ASN A 78 24.92 2.79 -12.47
N LYS A 79 25.27 1.95 -13.45
CA LYS A 79 25.29 0.49 -13.30
C LYS A 79 26.47 -0.03 -12.47
N SER A 80 27.56 0.71 -12.38
CA SER A 80 28.78 0.25 -11.73
C SER A 80 28.62 0.21 -10.21
N SER A 81 28.45 -0.97 -9.66
CA SER A 81 28.40 -1.28 -8.21
C SER A 81 27.03 -1.43 -7.54
N LYS A 82 25.95 -1.52 -8.32
CA LYS A 82 24.62 -1.74 -7.69
C LYS A 82 24.46 -3.14 -7.13
N LYS A 83 24.04 -3.22 -5.87
CA LYS A 83 23.71 -4.44 -5.16
C LYS A 83 22.20 -4.60 -5.07
N ILE A 84 21.70 -5.70 -5.58
CA ILE A 84 20.28 -6.01 -5.65
C ILE A 84 19.97 -7.20 -4.71
N ALA A 85 19.02 -7.03 -3.81
CA ALA A 85 18.51 -8.13 -2.99
C ALA A 85 17.19 -8.66 -3.52
N TYR A 86 16.95 -9.97 -3.38
CA TYR A 86 15.63 -10.55 -3.55
C TYR A 86 15.27 -11.46 -2.36
N ILE A 87 13.98 -11.47 -2.01
CA ILE A 87 13.49 -12.25 -0.87
C ILE A 87 13.34 -13.71 -1.29
N SER A 88 14.17 -14.60 -0.71
CA SER A 88 14.21 -16.02 -1.05
C SER A 88 12.90 -16.75 -0.74
N GLU A 89 12.20 -16.39 0.34
CA GLU A 89 10.93 -16.97 0.73
C GLU A 89 9.83 -16.73 -0.32
N CYS A 90 9.84 -15.55 -0.99
CA CYS A 90 8.89 -15.26 -2.07
C CYS A 90 9.08 -16.20 -3.26
N ILE A 91 10.35 -16.49 -3.64
CA ILE A 91 10.66 -17.33 -4.80
C ILE A 91 10.44 -18.83 -4.50
N ASN A 92 10.53 -19.20 -3.24
CA ASN A 92 10.33 -20.56 -2.79
C ASN A 92 8.92 -20.83 -2.24
N HIS A 93 8.02 -19.85 -2.32
CA HIS A 93 6.66 -20.00 -1.86
C HIS A 93 5.90 -21.04 -2.69
N LYS A 94 5.18 -21.95 -2.01
CA LYS A 94 4.45 -23.07 -2.66
C LYS A 94 3.33 -22.61 -3.62
N GLY A 95 2.78 -21.41 -3.39
CA GLY A 95 1.75 -20.81 -4.22
C GLY A 95 2.28 -19.97 -5.39
N LEU A 96 3.61 -19.91 -5.60
CA LEU A 96 4.18 -19.21 -6.74
C LEU A 96 4.05 -20.07 -7.99
N ASP A 97 3.48 -19.49 -9.06
CA ASP A 97 3.38 -20.14 -10.35
C ASP A 97 4.78 -20.53 -10.88
N PRO A 98 4.96 -21.76 -11.39
CA PRO A 98 6.26 -22.23 -11.87
C PRO A 98 6.84 -21.41 -13.02
N GLU A 99 6.01 -20.92 -13.93
CA GLU A 99 6.44 -20.07 -15.05
C GLU A 99 6.94 -18.72 -14.55
N ILE A 100 6.22 -18.10 -13.60
CA ILE A 100 6.65 -16.85 -12.95
C ILE A 100 7.98 -17.05 -12.22
N LYS A 101 8.13 -18.17 -11.49
CA LYS A 101 9.39 -18.51 -10.82
C LYS A 101 10.54 -18.63 -11.81
N GLN A 102 10.33 -19.35 -12.91
CA GLN A 102 11.34 -19.52 -13.94
C GLN A 102 11.77 -18.19 -14.57
N ASN A 103 10.80 -17.37 -14.95
CA ASN A 103 11.05 -16.05 -15.53
C ASN A 103 11.82 -15.14 -14.56
N PHE A 104 11.49 -15.19 -13.27
CA PHE A 104 12.21 -14.43 -12.25
C PHE A 104 13.68 -14.88 -12.12
N LEU A 105 13.93 -16.19 -12.12
CA LEU A 105 15.29 -16.75 -12.06
C LEU A 105 16.11 -16.41 -13.32
N LEU A 106 15.49 -16.42 -14.50
CA LEU A 106 16.12 -15.97 -15.74
C LEU A 106 16.52 -14.50 -15.65
N LYS A 107 15.63 -13.64 -15.09
CA LYS A 107 15.92 -12.21 -14.91
C LYS A 107 17.06 -11.98 -13.91
N ILE A 108 17.15 -12.75 -12.83
CA ILE A 108 18.28 -12.71 -11.90
C ILE A 108 19.59 -13.01 -12.63
N ASN A 109 19.62 -14.07 -13.46
CA ASN A 109 20.82 -14.44 -14.22
C ASN A 109 21.21 -13.36 -15.24
N GLU A 110 20.22 -12.78 -15.92
CA GLU A 110 20.44 -11.67 -16.84
C GLU A 110 21.10 -10.47 -16.15
N LEU A 111 20.59 -10.06 -14.97
CA LEU A 111 21.15 -8.98 -14.18
C LEU A 111 22.59 -9.28 -13.75
N LYS A 112 22.88 -10.50 -13.30
CA LYS A 112 24.24 -10.94 -12.96
C LYS A 112 25.17 -10.85 -14.17
N ASN A 113 24.73 -11.28 -15.35
CA ASN A 113 25.50 -11.19 -16.58
C ASN A 113 25.76 -9.73 -17.02
N GLN A 114 24.88 -8.80 -16.61
CA GLN A 114 25.06 -7.36 -16.82
C GLN A 114 26.01 -6.70 -15.78
N GLY A 115 26.55 -7.47 -14.84
CA GLY A 115 27.50 -7.00 -13.83
C GLY A 115 26.89 -6.54 -12.51
N PHE A 116 25.59 -6.77 -12.29
CA PHE A 116 24.97 -6.48 -10.98
C PHE A 116 25.31 -7.57 -9.96
N LEU A 117 25.55 -7.18 -8.72
CA LEU A 117 25.60 -8.11 -7.59
C LEU A 117 24.17 -8.41 -7.15
N VAL A 118 23.68 -9.63 -7.41
CA VAL A 118 22.31 -10.03 -7.07
C VAL A 118 22.33 -11.17 -6.05
N GLU A 119 21.82 -10.93 -4.84
CA GLU A 119 21.89 -11.88 -3.72
C GLU A 119 20.52 -12.19 -3.13
N PRO A 120 20.29 -13.44 -2.69
CA PRO A 120 19.12 -13.78 -1.90
C PRO A 120 19.26 -13.24 -0.48
N ILE A 121 18.15 -12.74 0.07
CA ILE A 121 18.04 -12.40 1.48
C ILE A 121 16.90 -13.17 2.11
N SER A 122 16.98 -13.38 3.43
CA SER A 122 15.86 -13.92 4.21
C SER A 122 14.99 -12.81 4.77
N PHE A 123 13.67 -13.01 4.74
CA PHE A 123 12.69 -12.08 5.30
C PHE A 123 11.72 -12.83 6.24
N PRO A 124 12.13 -13.22 7.45
CA PRO A 124 11.37 -14.10 8.34
C PRO A 124 10.04 -13.52 8.83
N LEU A 125 9.79 -12.24 8.59
CA LEU A 125 8.51 -11.59 8.91
C LEU A 125 7.50 -11.62 7.74
N LEU A 126 7.81 -12.31 6.64
CA LEU A 126 6.96 -12.33 5.45
C LEU A 126 5.52 -12.80 5.76
N ASP A 127 5.37 -13.87 6.53
CA ASP A 127 4.07 -14.46 6.88
C ASP A 127 3.19 -13.53 7.73
N TYR A 128 3.78 -12.56 8.40
CA TYR A 128 3.05 -11.59 9.21
C TYR A 128 2.56 -10.36 8.43
N LEU A 129 3.03 -10.15 7.18
CA LEU A 129 2.73 -8.94 6.41
C LEU A 129 1.23 -8.77 6.17
N VAL A 130 0.57 -9.81 5.68
CA VAL A 130 -0.85 -9.76 5.31
C VAL A 130 -1.71 -9.55 6.55
N ALA A 131 -1.49 -10.33 7.61
CA ALA A 131 -2.23 -10.19 8.87
C ALA A 131 -2.05 -8.79 9.49
N THR A 132 -0.81 -8.29 9.53
CA THR A 132 -0.49 -6.94 10.04
C THR A 132 -1.20 -5.87 9.23
N TYR A 133 -1.18 -5.98 7.89
CA TYR A 133 -1.87 -5.06 7.00
C TYR A 133 -3.38 -5.06 7.27
N TYR A 134 -4.02 -6.23 7.33
CA TYR A 134 -5.47 -6.30 7.58
C TYR A 134 -5.86 -5.67 8.91
N VAL A 135 -5.16 -6.00 9.99
CA VAL A 135 -5.46 -5.44 11.31
C VAL A 135 -5.36 -3.91 11.30
N LEU A 136 -4.26 -3.36 10.78
CA LEU A 136 -4.04 -1.91 10.79
C LEU A 136 -4.95 -1.18 9.81
N SER A 137 -5.10 -1.68 8.59
CA SER A 137 -5.89 -1.01 7.57
C SER A 137 -7.40 -1.04 7.88
N THR A 138 -7.92 -2.14 8.44
CA THR A 138 -9.32 -2.21 8.83
C THR A 138 -9.62 -1.37 10.08
N ALA A 139 -8.69 -1.28 11.03
CA ALA A 139 -8.81 -0.38 12.17
C ALA A 139 -8.95 1.08 11.72
N GLU A 140 -8.07 1.54 10.82
CA GLU A 140 -8.17 2.88 10.25
C GLU A 140 -9.43 3.06 9.40
N ALA A 141 -9.81 2.05 8.59
CA ALA A 141 -11.01 2.10 7.76
C ALA A 141 -12.28 2.24 8.59
N SER A 142 -12.43 1.50 9.70
CA SER A 142 -13.59 1.62 10.57
C SER A 142 -13.76 3.04 11.12
N SER A 143 -12.65 3.69 11.49
CA SER A 143 -12.65 5.08 11.96
C SER A 143 -12.90 6.08 10.82
N ASN A 144 -12.23 5.94 9.68
CA ASN A 144 -12.38 6.87 8.56
C ASN A 144 -13.77 6.79 7.92
N LEU A 145 -14.35 5.59 7.80
CA LEU A 145 -15.67 5.40 7.20
C LEU A 145 -16.83 5.67 8.17
N ALA A 146 -16.54 5.92 9.44
CA ALA A 146 -17.56 6.32 10.41
C ALA A 146 -18.26 7.64 10.04
N ARG A 147 -17.56 8.54 9.33
CA ARG A 147 -18.12 9.83 8.90
C ARG A 147 -19.21 9.73 7.84
N PHE A 148 -19.28 8.61 7.10
CA PHE A 148 -20.33 8.38 6.10
C PHE A 148 -21.55 7.79 6.78
N ASP A 149 -22.31 8.64 7.43
CA ASP A 149 -23.44 8.33 8.30
C ASP A 149 -24.82 8.57 7.64
N GLY A 150 -24.80 9.14 6.44
CA GLY A 150 -26.04 9.50 5.71
C GLY A 150 -26.70 10.80 6.19
N ILE A 151 -26.12 11.47 7.19
CA ILE A 151 -26.59 12.78 7.67
C ILE A 151 -25.66 13.87 7.19
N ASN A 152 -24.36 13.78 7.53
CA ASN A 152 -23.35 14.74 7.15
C ASN A 152 -22.72 14.39 5.78
N TYR A 153 -22.48 13.10 5.53
CA TYR A 153 -21.83 12.61 4.33
C TYR A 153 -22.40 11.27 3.87
N GLY A 154 -22.28 11.03 2.57
CA GLY A 154 -22.60 9.76 1.94
C GLY A 154 -24.08 9.63 1.54
N TYR A 155 -24.44 8.39 1.19
CA TYR A 155 -25.81 8.04 0.84
C TYR A 155 -26.72 8.19 2.05
N ARG A 156 -27.92 8.78 1.84
CA ARG A 156 -28.98 8.91 2.85
C ARG A 156 -30.23 8.16 2.40
N GLU A 157 -30.71 7.28 3.27
CA GLU A 157 -32.01 6.63 3.08
C GLU A 157 -33.13 7.63 3.34
N SER A 158 -34.13 7.64 2.46
CA SER A 158 -35.23 8.61 2.51
C SER A 158 -36.41 8.16 3.37
N ASN A 159 -36.67 6.83 3.40
CA ASN A 159 -37.79 6.25 4.15
C ASN A 159 -37.33 5.78 5.52
N VAL A 160 -37.23 6.70 6.48
CA VAL A 160 -36.77 6.43 7.84
C VAL A 160 -37.72 7.02 8.86
N LYS A 161 -37.94 6.34 9.98
CA LYS A 161 -38.84 6.75 11.05
C LYS A 161 -38.19 7.69 12.06
N ASP A 162 -36.90 7.47 12.30
CA ASP A 162 -36.14 8.21 13.30
C ASP A 162 -34.64 8.28 12.90
N LEU A 163 -33.85 8.98 13.72
CA LEU A 163 -32.43 9.20 13.49
C LEU A 163 -31.61 7.90 13.53
N ASN A 164 -31.95 6.96 14.43
CA ASN A 164 -31.24 5.69 14.53
C ASN A 164 -31.47 4.84 13.28
N GLU A 165 -32.72 4.77 12.81
CA GLU A 165 -33.07 4.07 11.58
C GLU A 165 -32.38 4.73 10.38
N ALA A 166 -32.26 6.08 10.35
CA ALA A 166 -31.53 6.80 9.33
C ALA A 166 -30.05 6.36 9.25
N TYR A 167 -29.35 6.28 10.38
CA TYR A 167 -27.96 5.79 10.43
C TYR A 167 -27.86 4.33 9.97
N ILE A 168 -28.70 3.46 10.50
CA ILE A 168 -28.62 2.02 10.22
C ILE A 168 -28.89 1.75 8.74
N LEU A 169 -29.99 2.25 8.20
CA LEU A 169 -30.38 1.97 6.82
C LEU A 169 -29.47 2.65 5.80
N SER A 170 -29.07 3.92 6.04
CA SER A 170 -28.13 4.61 5.13
C SER A 170 -26.80 3.87 5.03
N ARG A 171 -26.25 3.43 6.14
CA ARG A 171 -24.97 2.68 6.14
C ARG A 171 -25.14 1.27 5.57
N ASN A 172 -26.26 0.61 5.87
CA ASN A 172 -26.51 -0.74 5.35
C ASN A 172 -26.70 -0.75 3.84
N THR A 173 -27.40 0.23 3.28
CA THR A 173 -27.64 0.36 1.85
C THR A 173 -26.43 0.95 1.11
N GLY A 174 -25.78 1.96 1.71
CA GLY A 174 -24.69 2.71 1.08
C GLY A 174 -23.35 1.97 1.05
N PHE A 175 -23.11 1.00 1.96
CA PHE A 175 -21.87 0.22 1.97
C PHE A 175 -22.07 -1.17 1.39
N GLY A 176 -21.18 -1.56 0.48
CA GLY A 176 -21.10 -2.93 -0.01
C GLY A 176 -20.65 -3.93 1.08
N GLU A 177 -20.91 -5.20 0.89
CA GLU A 177 -20.66 -6.28 1.88
C GLU A 177 -19.21 -6.36 2.34
N GLU A 178 -18.23 -6.23 1.44
CA GLU A 178 -16.82 -6.26 1.81
C GLU A 178 -16.42 -5.05 2.67
N VAL A 179 -16.97 -3.88 2.37
CA VAL A 179 -16.73 -2.66 3.19
C VAL A 179 -17.31 -2.83 4.59
N LYS A 180 -18.53 -3.35 4.70
CA LYS A 180 -19.16 -3.67 5.99
C LYS A 180 -18.32 -4.65 6.79
N ARG A 181 -17.82 -5.73 6.16
CA ARG A 181 -16.94 -6.71 6.80
C ARG A 181 -15.66 -6.06 7.35
N ARG A 182 -15.04 -5.17 6.60
CA ARG A 182 -13.83 -4.43 7.04
C ARG A 182 -14.11 -3.46 8.18
N ILE A 183 -15.25 -2.78 8.16
CA ILE A 183 -15.69 -1.91 9.26
C ILE A 183 -15.88 -2.74 10.54
N MET A 184 -16.57 -3.89 10.44
CA MET A 184 -16.78 -4.77 11.59
C MET A 184 -15.46 -5.30 12.15
N LEU A 185 -14.57 -5.79 11.29
CA LEU A 185 -13.24 -6.26 11.71
C LEU A 185 -12.43 -5.13 12.37
N GLY A 186 -12.44 -3.93 11.81
CA GLY A 186 -11.74 -2.77 12.36
C GLY A 186 -12.31 -2.38 13.74
N THR A 187 -13.61 -2.37 13.89
CA THR A 187 -14.27 -2.10 15.16
C THR A 187 -13.89 -3.15 16.21
N PHE A 188 -13.85 -4.42 15.82
CA PHE A 188 -13.43 -5.51 16.71
C PHE A 188 -11.99 -5.33 17.20
N VAL A 189 -11.03 -5.11 16.29
CA VAL A 189 -9.61 -4.99 16.69
C VAL A 189 -9.30 -3.73 17.48
N LEU A 190 -10.17 -2.72 17.44
CA LEU A 190 -10.08 -1.50 18.26
C LEU A 190 -10.85 -1.58 19.58
N SER A 191 -11.67 -2.61 19.78
CA SER A 191 -12.51 -2.71 20.97
C SER A 191 -11.69 -2.99 22.23
N SER A 192 -12.26 -2.59 23.38
CA SER A 192 -11.68 -2.86 24.70
C SER A 192 -11.42 -4.36 24.90
N GLY A 193 -10.26 -4.74 25.39
CA GLY A 193 -9.82 -6.13 25.57
C GLY A 193 -9.14 -6.77 24.35
N TYR A 194 -9.36 -6.25 23.13
CA TYR A 194 -8.71 -6.77 21.92
C TYR A 194 -7.66 -5.81 21.33
N HIS A 195 -7.74 -4.52 21.67
CA HIS A 195 -6.84 -3.48 21.15
C HIS A 195 -5.36 -3.84 21.30
N ASP A 196 -4.92 -4.26 22.48
CA ASP A 196 -3.52 -4.56 22.72
C ASP A 196 -3.09 -5.90 22.08
N ALA A 197 -4.00 -6.87 22.05
CA ALA A 197 -3.73 -8.17 21.47
C ALA A 197 -3.58 -8.12 19.95
N TYR A 198 -4.29 -7.22 19.27
CA TYR A 198 -4.30 -7.10 17.81
C TYR A 198 -3.67 -5.81 17.33
N PHE A 199 -4.24 -4.64 17.63
CA PHE A 199 -3.81 -3.37 17.03
C PHE A 199 -2.41 -2.97 17.51
N THR A 200 -2.16 -2.94 18.82
CA THR A 200 -0.84 -2.62 19.36
C THR A 200 0.22 -3.63 18.90
N LYS A 201 -0.14 -4.92 18.86
CA LYS A 201 0.77 -5.97 18.36
C LYS A 201 1.10 -5.76 16.87
N ALA A 202 0.11 -5.44 16.04
CA ALA A 202 0.31 -5.16 14.63
C ALA A 202 1.20 -3.92 14.41
N GLN A 203 1.04 -2.86 15.20
CA GLN A 203 1.94 -1.69 15.17
C GLN A 203 3.39 -2.07 15.50
N LYS A 204 3.61 -2.92 16.52
CA LYS A 204 4.95 -3.42 16.88
C LYS A 204 5.56 -4.26 15.75
N ILE A 205 4.77 -5.11 15.09
CA ILE A 205 5.24 -5.90 13.94
C ILE A 205 5.57 -4.97 12.76
N ARG A 206 4.71 -4.00 12.43
CA ARG A 206 5.00 -2.99 11.40
C ARG A 206 6.33 -2.26 11.66
N ARG A 207 6.61 -1.90 12.91
CA ARG A 207 7.90 -1.28 13.28
C ARG A 207 9.08 -2.23 13.05
N LYS A 208 8.95 -3.51 13.42
CA LYS A 208 9.99 -4.51 13.17
C LYS A 208 10.25 -4.72 11.68
N ILE A 209 9.18 -4.78 10.87
CA ILE A 209 9.27 -4.88 9.41
C ILE A 209 10.02 -3.66 8.85
N LYS A 210 9.65 -2.45 9.29
CA LYS A 210 10.32 -1.22 8.87
C LYS A 210 11.83 -1.27 9.19
N ASN A 211 12.19 -1.60 10.42
CA ASN A 211 13.59 -1.66 10.85
C ASN A 211 14.39 -2.70 10.04
N MET A 212 13.80 -3.86 9.76
CA MET A 212 14.42 -4.89 8.91
C MET A 212 14.67 -4.39 7.48
N VAL A 213 13.68 -3.71 6.89
CA VAL A 213 13.81 -3.14 5.54
C VAL A 213 14.90 -2.05 5.53
N GLU A 214 14.95 -1.19 6.54
CA GLU A 214 16.00 -0.18 6.68
C GLU A 214 17.40 -0.80 6.81
N GLU A 215 17.52 -1.92 7.51
CA GLU A 215 18.79 -2.66 7.62
C GLU A 215 19.22 -3.27 6.27
N ILE A 216 18.27 -3.84 5.51
CA ILE A 216 18.54 -4.35 4.17
C ILE A 216 19.07 -3.23 3.27
N PHE A 217 18.45 -2.04 3.28
CA PHE A 217 18.87 -0.89 2.47
C PHE A 217 20.21 -0.26 2.90
N ARG A 218 20.81 -0.68 4.01
CA ARG A 218 22.20 -0.31 4.33
C ARG A 218 23.23 -1.09 3.51
N SER A 219 22.84 -2.25 3.01
CA SER A 219 23.72 -3.18 2.29
C SER A 219 23.37 -3.31 0.82
N PHE A 220 22.16 -2.93 0.42
CA PHE A 220 21.64 -3.02 -0.94
C PHE A 220 21.06 -1.68 -1.41
N ASP A 221 21.09 -1.47 -2.75
CA ASP A 221 20.61 -0.24 -3.40
C ASP A 221 19.10 -0.19 -3.66
#